data_47befa53d5a4c6445f64c7813b6739c1
#
_entry.id   47befa53d5a4c6445f64c7813b6739c1
#
_cell.length_a   1.000
_cell.length_b   1.000
_cell.length_c   1.000
_cell.angle_alpha   90.00
_cell.angle_beta   90.00
_cell.angle_gamma   90.00
#
_symmetry.space_group_name_H-M   'P 1'
#
loop_
_entity.id
_entity.type
_entity.pdbx_description
1 polymer ?
#
loop_
_entity_poly.entity_id
_entity_poly.type
_entity_poly.pdbx_seq_one_letter_code
_entity_poly.pdbx_strand_id
1 'polypeptide(L)'
;MESEMHAKLNSGKDVVNSFNGAGRIESTQDISGWKIRLGPQTIEQYTKSGEWPGLTIWDAALQFLESAPNQVVIVDGTQKYKVRQLVETARELAAGLHEAGLRPGDVISFQLPNWWETVVINLAACASGLVCNPIVPIYREGEVRYILRDARTKAFFVTPSFRGFDYAAMASQLSSELPELDHVILVRGSSQSGMLTFDTLLDKGRGHLWNPPTLNPNAVKLVLYTSGTTGSPKGVLHTHNTLMSEINAVIRCWEVSSKDVVIMPSPVTHVTGYLYGLEMPFVVQCSVVFMERWEAALAANLIDLHGATLTVGATPFLTELTQQAVKCGGLPSMRVFASGGAPVPPEIVRKARKGMVNCAVFRVYGSSEAPTVTLGLSPNDAADFGATTDGRIVNNFVRLCDPAGTAEVPAGQEGEVTVKGPEVMLGYTNWEHTEEAFDQDGFFHTGDLAVISHGNFLIISGRKKDLIIRGGENISAKEIEDVLHANASIGEVAVVAMPHSRLGEGVCAFVVAAQGAVVTLGSIAAILDAAGLARQKYPERLEVVLDLPRTASGKVQKNLLRDRIALMMKDEGTLNKAFKSAFSIPSEKT
;
A
#
# COMPACT_ATOMS: atom_id res chain seq x y z
N MET A 1 -17.73 -5.17 32.54
CA MET A 1 -16.55 -4.96 31.70
C MET A 1 -16.92 -4.66 30.24
N GLU A 2 -17.83 -5.39 29.57
CA GLU A 2 -18.25 -5.07 28.20
C GLU A 2 -19.00 -3.75 28.04
N SER A 3 -19.81 -3.34 29.02
CA SER A 3 -20.56 -2.06 28.96
C SER A 3 -19.68 -0.81 29.19
N GLU A 4 -18.57 -0.93 29.91
CA GLU A 4 -17.63 0.18 30.13
C GLU A 4 -16.68 0.36 28.92
N MET A 5 -16.41 -0.70 28.17
CA MET A 5 -15.61 -0.65 26.95
C MET A 5 -16.38 0.04 25.80
N HIS A 6 -17.72 -0.14 25.72
CA HIS A 6 -18.57 0.54 24.74
C HIS A 6 -18.74 2.05 25.01
N ALA A 7 -18.68 2.49 26.27
CA ALA A 7 -18.77 3.90 26.63
C ALA A 7 -17.52 4.71 26.26
N LYS A 8 -16.33 4.08 26.23
CA LYS A 8 -15.07 4.76 25.83
C LYS A 8 -14.95 5.02 24.33
N LEU A 9 -15.70 4.30 23.50
CA LEU A 9 -15.72 4.50 22.04
C LEU A 9 -16.51 5.75 21.61
N ASN A 10 -17.38 6.30 22.48
CA ASN A 10 -18.22 7.46 22.17
C ASN A 10 -17.70 8.80 22.73
N SER A 11 -16.59 8.83 23.48
CA SER A 11 -16.03 10.05 24.06
C SER A 11 -14.74 10.50 23.35
N GLY A 12 -14.83 10.77 22.06
CA GLY A 12 -13.72 11.35 21.28
C GLY A 12 -13.30 12.77 21.74
N LYS A 13 -13.86 13.30 22.83
CA LYS A 13 -13.50 14.62 23.35
C LYS A 13 -12.51 14.60 24.51
N ASP A 14 -12.36 13.51 25.24
CA ASP A 14 -11.55 13.49 26.46
C ASP A 14 -10.10 13.01 26.27
N VAL A 15 -9.74 12.49 25.09
CA VAL A 15 -8.37 12.06 24.78
C VAL A 15 -7.52 13.17 24.16
N VAL A 16 -8.15 14.25 23.69
CA VAL A 16 -7.45 15.37 22.99
C VAL A 16 -6.59 16.23 23.94
N ASN A 17 -6.83 16.21 25.25
CA ASN A 17 -6.21 17.15 26.19
C ASN A 17 -4.94 16.67 26.91
N SER A 18 -4.37 15.51 26.60
CA SER A 18 -3.16 15.03 27.28
C SER A 18 -1.85 15.08 26.46
N PHE A 19 -1.85 15.70 25.28
CA PHE A 19 -0.68 15.76 24.39
C PHE A 19 0.02 17.12 24.37
N ASN A 20 0.17 17.80 25.50
CA ASN A 20 1.06 18.95 25.63
C ASN A 20 2.46 18.50 26.05
N GLY A 21 3.22 18.02 25.11
CA GLY A 21 4.65 17.78 25.22
C GLY A 21 5.32 18.17 23.91
N ALA A 22 5.60 19.46 23.72
CA ALA A 22 6.56 19.94 22.73
C ALA A 22 7.95 19.39 23.10
N GLY A 23 8.22 18.12 22.75
CA GLY A 23 9.46 17.42 22.99
C GLY A 23 10.09 17.06 21.66
N ARG A 24 11.40 17.31 21.55
CA ARG A 24 12.27 16.82 20.47
C ARG A 24 11.88 15.38 20.14
N ILE A 25 11.73 15.05 18.85
CA ILE A 25 11.44 13.68 18.39
C ILE A 25 12.45 12.74 19.03
N GLU A 26 11.99 11.90 19.98
CA GLU A 26 12.84 10.87 20.56
C GLU A 26 13.24 9.89 19.46
N SER A 27 14.52 9.59 19.36
CA SER A 27 15.04 8.64 18.40
C SER A 27 16.01 7.69 19.05
N THR A 28 16.03 6.45 18.59
CA THR A 28 16.95 5.41 19.04
C THR A 28 17.58 4.69 17.86
N GLN A 29 18.73 4.06 18.12
CA GLN A 29 19.38 3.17 17.17
C GLN A 29 18.79 1.77 17.32
N ASP A 30 18.22 1.24 16.25
CA ASP A 30 17.69 -0.10 16.21
C ASP A 30 18.83 -1.14 16.01
N ILE A 31 18.57 -2.40 16.36
CA ILE A 31 19.51 -3.51 16.15
C ILE A 31 19.89 -3.71 14.68
N SER A 32 18.97 -3.38 13.76
CA SER A 32 19.21 -3.40 12.31
C SER A 32 20.19 -2.30 11.84
N GLY A 33 20.57 -1.39 12.73
CA GLY A 33 21.45 -0.27 12.42
C GLY A 33 20.76 0.95 11.82
N TRP A 34 19.44 0.97 11.71
CA TRP A 34 18.70 2.20 11.35
C TRP A 34 18.38 3.04 12.58
N LYS A 35 18.35 4.35 12.40
CA LYS A 35 17.82 5.28 13.38
C LYS A 35 16.29 5.34 13.21
N ILE A 36 15.56 5.17 14.31
CA ILE A 36 14.09 5.14 14.32
C ILE A 36 13.51 6.14 15.32
N ARG A 37 12.29 6.60 15.07
CA ARG A 37 11.50 7.48 15.94
C ARG A 37 10.81 6.63 17.00
N LEU A 38 11.55 6.27 18.01
CA LEU A 38 11.04 5.45 19.12
C LEU A 38 11.73 5.86 20.42
N GLY A 39 10.95 6.19 21.42
CA GLY A 39 11.43 6.50 22.77
C GLY A 39 10.65 5.74 23.83
N PRO A 40 11.17 5.71 25.09
CA PRO A 40 10.53 5.05 26.20
C PRO A 40 9.10 5.52 26.47
N GLN A 41 8.83 6.82 26.30
CA GLN A 41 7.50 7.38 26.51
C GLN A 41 6.46 6.86 25.52
N THR A 42 6.84 6.76 24.23
CA THR A 42 5.97 6.21 23.17
C THR A 42 5.66 4.74 23.43
N ILE A 43 6.68 3.96 23.81
CA ILE A 43 6.51 2.53 24.15
C ILE A 43 5.57 2.39 25.36
N GLU A 44 5.81 3.13 26.43
CA GLU A 44 5.00 3.09 27.62
C GLU A 44 3.53 3.47 27.34
N GLN A 45 3.33 4.53 26.57
CA GLN A 45 2.01 5.01 26.19
C GLN A 45 1.20 3.95 25.45
N TYR A 46 1.73 3.42 24.33
CA TYR A 46 0.99 2.46 23.50
C TYR A 46 0.88 1.08 24.14
N THR A 47 1.81 0.70 25.01
CA THR A 47 1.70 -0.51 25.82
C THR A 47 0.61 -0.38 26.87
N LYS A 48 0.55 0.75 27.59
CA LYS A 48 -0.49 1.00 28.60
C LYS A 48 -1.89 1.13 28.00
N SER A 49 -2.00 1.68 26.80
CA SER A 49 -3.30 1.76 26.10
C SER A 49 -3.76 0.41 25.52
N GLY A 50 -2.87 -0.57 25.44
CA GLY A 50 -3.11 -1.87 24.82
C GLY A 50 -3.03 -1.87 23.29
N GLU A 51 -2.63 -0.76 22.68
CA GLU A 51 -2.45 -0.69 21.22
C GLU A 51 -1.21 -1.45 20.77
N TRP A 52 -0.16 -1.50 21.59
CA TRP A 52 1.01 -2.34 21.38
C TRP A 52 0.98 -3.53 22.34
N PRO A 53 0.63 -4.74 21.86
CA PRO A 53 0.47 -5.91 22.73
C PRO A 53 1.78 -6.45 23.30
N GLY A 54 2.94 -6.00 22.77
CA GLY A 54 4.23 -6.50 23.17
C GLY A 54 4.51 -7.94 22.69
N LEU A 55 3.79 -8.40 21.68
CA LEU A 55 3.94 -9.71 21.06
C LEU A 55 4.58 -9.57 19.67
N THR A 56 5.30 -10.60 19.27
CA THR A 56 5.78 -10.73 17.89
C THR A 56 4.82 -11.58 17.06
N ILE A 57 4.92 -11.50 15.73
CA ILE A 57 4.17 -12.40 14.83
C ILE A 57 4.58 -13.88 15.06
N TRP A 58 5.83 -14.11 15.49
CA TRP A 58 6.26 -15.44 15.87
C TRP A 58 5.54 -15.96 17.12
N ASP A 59 5.35 -15.11 18.14
CA ASP A 59 4.56 -15.47 19.32
C ASP A 59 3.12 -15.81 18.95
N ALA A 60 2.49 -15.02 18.06
CA ALA A 60 1.15 -15.32 17.55
C ALA A 60 1.08 -16.66 16.81
N ALA A 61 2.11 -16.98 15.99
CA ALA A 61 2.20 -18.26 15.30
C ALA A 61 2.37 -19.44 16.26
N LEU A 62 3.11 -19.27 17.35
CA LEU A 62 3.26 -20.28 18.40
C LEU A 62 1.96 -20.50 19.18
N GLN A 63 1.25 -19.43 19.54
CA GLN A 63 -0.08 -19.52 20.15
C GLN A 63 -1.08 -20.24 19.25
N PHE A 64 -1.03 -19.97 17.93
CA PHE A 64 -1.87 -20.67 16.97
C PHE A 64 -1.48 -22.15 16.84
N LEU A 65 -0.18 -22.47 16.84
CA LEU A 65 0.31 -23.85 16.85
C LEU A 65 -0.18 -24.62 18.08
N GLU A 66 -0.21 -23.98 19.24
CA GLU A 66 -0.68 -24.59 20.49
C GLU A 66 -2.19 -24.83 20.45
N SER A 67 -2.98 -23.83 20.01
CA SER A 67 -4.44 -23.88 20.03
C SER A 67 -5.04 -24.76 18.92
N ALA A 68 -4.49 -24.73 17.70
CA ALA A 68 -5.08 -25.40 16.53
C ALA A 68 -4.02 -25.91 15.51
N PRO A 69 -3.13 -26.83 15.90
CA PRO A 69 -1.97 -27.27 15.09
C PRO A 69 -2.33 -27.86 13.73
N ASN A 70 -3.53 -28.42 13.59
CA ASN A 70 -3.98 -29.07 12.37
C ASN A 70 -4.89 -28.22 11.50
N GLN A 71 -5.18 -26.97 11.91
CA GLN A 71 -5.97 -26.05 11.10
C GLN A 71 -5.21 -25.68 9.82
N VAL A 72 -5.93 -25.64 8.70
CA VAL A 72 -5.40 -25.12 7.43
C VAL A 72 -5.34 -23.60 7.52
N VAL A 73 -4.16 -23.02 7.31
CA VAL A 73 -3.95 -21.57 7.30
C VAL A 73 -3.82 -21.06 5.89
N ILE A 74 -3.02 -21.73 5.05
CA ILE A 74 -2.73 -21.27 3.69
C ILE A 74 -3.27 -22.30 2.68
N VAL A 75 -3.94 -21.76 1.66
CA VAL A 75 -4.26 -22.47 0.43
C VAL A 75 -3.48 -21.81 -0.71
N ASP A 76 -2.58 -22.58 -1.34
CA ASP A 76 -1.76 -22.16 -2.49
C ASP A 76 -2.04 -23.11 -3.66
N GLY A 77 -2.82 -22.65 -4.63
CA GLY A 77 -3.33 -23.49 -5.70
C GLY A 77 -4.21 -24.62 -5.16
N THR A 78 -3.79 -25.88 -5.37
CA THR A 78 -4.48 -27.08 -4.85
C THR A 78 -3.95 -27.54 -3.49
N GLN A 79 -2.85 -26.97 -3.03
CA GLN A 79 -2.18 -27.39 -1.80
C GLN A 79 -2.73 -26.64 -0.58
N LYS A 80 -2.82 -27.35 0.54
CA LYS A 80 -3.32 -26.84 1.83
C LYS A 80 -2.26 -27.04 2.89
N TYR A 81 -1.85 -25.96 3.53
CA TYR A 81 -0.79 -25.96 4.54
C TYR A 81 -1.37 -25.69 5.93
N LYS A 82 -1.05 -26.59 6.86
CA LYS A 82 -1.47 -26.50 8.25
C LYS A 82 -0.53 -25.63 9.08
N VAL A 83 -1.03 -25.10 10.19
CA VAL A 83 -0.25 -24.30 11.14
C VAL A 83 1.05 -25.02 11.53
N ARG A 84 0.94 -26.28 12.00
CA ARG A 84 2.10 -27.12 12.40
C ARG A 84 3.16 -27.17 11.30
N GLN A 85 2.75 -27.47 10.09
CA GLN A 85 3.64 -27.62 8.95
C GLN A 85 4.39 -26.31 8.66
N LEU A 86 3.68 -25.17 8.65
CA LEU A 86 4.29 -23.85 8.39
C LEU A 86 5.27 -23.47 9.50
N VAL A 87 4.90 -23.65 10.77
CA VAL A 87 5.73 -23.28 11.91
C VAL A 87 6.96 -24.19 12.02
N GLU A 88 6.84 -25.49 11.80
CA GLU A 88 7.97 -26.44 11.81
C GLU A 88 8.94 -26.12 10.66
N THR A 89 8.42 -25.91 9.44
CA THR A 89 9.26 -25.52 8.29
C THR A 89 9.93 -24.16 8.52
N ALA A 90 9.24 -23.20 9.15
CA ALA A 90 9.84 -21.91 9.49
C ALA A 90 10.98 -22.05 10.53
N ARG A 91 10.87 -22.96 11.50
CA ARG A 91 11.96 -23.28 12.43
C ARG A 91 13.17 -23.88 11.71
N GLU A 92 12.94 -24.83 10.79
CA GLU A 92 14.01 -25.40 9.97
C GLU A 92 14.70 -24.33 9.14
N LEU A 93 13.92 -23.43 8.48
CA LEU A 93 14.48 -22.33 7.70
C LEU A 93 15.26 -21.34 8.58
N ALA A 94 14.74 -20.99 9.76
CA ALA A 94 15.41 -20.10 10.70
C ALA A 94 16.78 -20.66 11.16
N ALA A 95 16.82 -21.96 11.48
CA ALA A 95 18.06 -22.66 11.80
C ALA A 95 19.03 -22.67 10.61
N GLY A 96 18.54 -22.94 9.40
CA GLY A 96 19.37 -22.92 8.19
C GLY A 96 19.92 -21.54 7.85
N LEU A 97 19.16 -20.48 8.08
CA LEU A 97 19.61 -19.08 7.91
C LEU A 97 20.69 -18.72 8.96
N HIS A 98 20.50 -19.16 10.21
CA HIS A 98 21.51 -18.98 11.25
C HIS A 98 22.83 -19.70 10.91
N GLU A 99 22.78 -20.95 10.40
CA GLU A 99 23.92 -21.70 9.89
C GLU A 99 24.58 -21.03 8.68
N ALA A 100 23.79 -20.35 7.85
CA ALA A 100 24.28 -19.54 6.75
C ALA A 100 24.92 -18.20 7.20
N GLY A 101 24.96 -17.93 8.52
CA GLY A 101 25.66 -16.77 9.08
C GLY A 101 24.77 -15.57 9.41
N LEU A 102 23.44 -15.62 9.16
CA LEU A 102 22.55 -14.49 9.46
C LEU A 102 22.32 -14.34 10.97
N ARG A 103 22.21 -13.11 11.42
CA ARG A 103 22.04 -12.73 12.84
C ARG A 103 20.87 -11.76 13.02
N PRO A 104 20.29 -11.66 14.24
CA PRO A 104 19.24 -10.66 14.51
C PRO A 104 19.61 -9.27 14.04
N GLY A 105 18.69 -8.60 13.34
CA GLY A 105 18.89 -7.29 12.71
C GLY A 105 19.36 -7.35 11.26
N ASP A 106 19.88 -8.48 10.77
CA ASP A 106 20.21 -8.63 9.35
C ASP A 106 18.94 -8.61 8.48
N VAL A 107 19.08 -8.10 7.25
CA VAL A 107 17.96 -7.98 6.31
C VAL A 107 17.94 -9.16 5.33
N ILE A 108 16.78 -9.80 5.21
CA ILE A 108 16.47 -10.71 4.13
C ILE A 108 15.46 -10.09 3.18
N SER A 109 15.76 -10.15 1.89
CA SER A 109 14.84 -9.69 0.84
C SER A 109 14.21 -10.89 0.14
N PHE A 110 12.95 -10.74 -0.30
CA PHE A 110 12.33 -11.73 -1.17
C PHE A 110 11.55 -11.06 -2.30
N GLN A 111 11.71 -11.58 -3.52
CA GLN A 111 10.99 -11.14 -4.71
C GLN A 111 10.23 -12.34 -5.29
N LEU A 112 9.09 -12.65 -4.67
CA LEU A 112 8.31 -13.86 -4.91
C LEU A 112 6.83 -13.51 -5.10
N PRO A 113 6.06 -14.34 -5.84
CA PRO A 113 4.60 -14.27 -5.88
C PRO A 113 3.95 -14.64 -4.53
N ASN A 114 2.61 -14.62 -4.48
CA ASN A 114 1.84 -15.10 -3.34
C ASN A 114 1.93 -16.63 -3.22
N TRP A 115 2.99 -17.11 -2.63
CA TRP A 115 3.29 -18.52 -2.40
C TRP A 115 3.41 -18.83 -0.93
N TRP A 116 3.19 -20.09 -0.56
CA TRP A 116 3.31 -20.54 0.83
C TRP A 116 4.73 -20.38 1.39
N GLU A 117 5.73 -20.45 0.54
CA GLU A 117 7.13 -20.23 0.94
C GLU A 117 7.37 -18.81 1.46
N THR A 118 6.63 -17.80 0.97
CA THR A 118 6.73 -16.43 1.50
C THR A 118 6.26 -16.34 2.95
N VAL A 119 5.27 -17.16 3.33
CA VAL A 119 4.81 -17.28 4.72
C VAL A 119 5.92 -17.87 5.59
N VAL A 120 6.54 -18.96 5.13
CA VAL A 120 7.64 -19.61 5.84
C VAL A 120 8.84 -18.67 5.99
N ILE A 121 9.21 -17.93 4.93
CA ILE A 121 10.29 -16.94 4.95
C ILE A 121 9.98 -15.83 5.96
N ASN A 122 8.76 -15.30 5.96
CA ASN A 122 8.35 -14.27 6.93
C ASN A 122 8.39 -14.79 8.38
N LEU A 123 7.83 -15.98 8.64
CA LEU A 123 7.84 -16.58 9.97
C LEU A 123 9.26 -16.92 10.45
N ALA A 124 10.13 -17.43 9.56
CA ALA A 124 11.53 -17.72 9.89
C ALA A 124 12.30 -16.44 10.23
N ALA A 125 12.06 -15.35 9.47
CA ALA A 125 12.62 -14.04 9.78
C ALA A 125 12.14 -13.54 11.15
N CYS A 126 10.84 -13.60 11.42
CA CYS A 126 10.27 -13.23 12.72
C CYS A 126 10.89 -14.06 13.87
N ALA A 127 11.02 -15.39 13.68
CA ALA A 127 11.60 -16.27 14.68
C ALA A 127 13.09 -15.98 14.97
N SER A 128 13.81 -15.48 13.97
CA SER A 128 15.26 -15.19 14.02
C SER A 128 15.59 -13.74 14.39
N GLY A 129 14.59 -12.85 14.49
CA GLY A 129 14.81 -11.41 14.66
C GLY A 129 15.45 -10.74 13.44
N LEU A 130 15.26 -11.32 12.25
CA LEU A 130 15.68 -10.74 10.98
C LEU A 130 14.66 -9.73 10.47
N VAL A 131 15.10 -8.79 9.64
CA VAL A 131 14.24 -7.83 8.98
C VAL A 131 13.81 -8.34 7.60
N CYS A 132 12.50 -8.38 7.35
CA CYS A 132 11.95 -8.69 6.03
C CYS A 132 11.97 -7.45 5.12
N ASN A 133 12.40 -7.64 3.88
CA ASN A 133 12.29 -6.67 2.79
C ASN A 133 11.59 -7.31 1.58
N PRO A 134 10.27 -7.28 1.51
CA PRO A 134 9.52 -7.78 0.37
C PRO A 134 9.66 -6.84 -0.82
N ILE A 135 10.06 -7.39 -1.98
CA ILE A 135 10.27 -6.65 -3.23
C ILE A 135 9.21 -7.05 -4.24
N VAL A 136 8.52 -6.08 -4.83
CA VAL A 136 7.44 -6.34 -5.78
C VAL A 136 7.98 -7.05 -7.03
N PRO A 137 7.37 -8.16 -7.50
CA PRO A 137 7.90 -8.97 -8.62
C PRO A 137 8.00 -8.23 -9.96
N ILE A 138 7.33 -7.10 -10.13
CA ILE A 138 7.44 -6.31 -11.37
C ILE A 138 8.73 -5.48 -11.44
N TYR A 139 9.41 -5.21 -10.32
CA TYR A 139 10.66 -4.47 -10.32
C TYR A 139 11.77 -5.24 -11.02
N ARG A 140 12.67 -4.51 -11.65
CA ARG A 140 13.76 -5.02 -12.45
C ARG A 140 15.10 -4.61 -11.85
N GLU A 141 16.15 -4.90 -12.54
CA GLU A 141 17.53 -4.75 -12.08
C GLU A 141 17.84 -3.40 -11.43
N GLY A 142 17.39 -2.28 -12.02
CA GLY A 142 17.67 -0.94 -11.51
C GLY A 142 17.08 -0.69 -10.12
N GLU A 143 15.78 -0.94 -9.97
CA GLU A 143 15.07 -0.77 -8.70
C GLU A 143 15.55 -1.81 -7.67
N VAL A 144 15.71 -3.06 -8.07
CA VAL A 144 16.14 -4.14 -7.17
C VAL A 144 17.55 -3.87 -6.65
N ARG A 145 18.49 -3.45 -7.51
CA ARG A 145 19.84 -3.04 -7.10
C ARG A 145 19.83 -1.96 -6.04
N TYR A 146 19.04 -0.91 -6.27
CA TYR A 146 18.90 0.18 -5.32
C TYR A 146 18.36 -0.32 -3.97
N ILE A 147 17.27 -1.09 -3.99
CA ILE A 147 16.59 -1.61 -2.79
C ILE A 147 17.52 -2.52 -1.99
N LEU A 148 18.18 -3.49 -2.64
CA LEU A 148 19.09 -4.42 -1.97
C LEU A 148 20.27 -3.70 -1.29
N ARG A 149 20.82 -2.67 -1.95
CA ARG A 149 21.91 -1.86 -1.42
C ARG A 149 21.47 -1.00 -0.25
N ASP A 150 20.37 -0.24 -0.40
CA ASP A 150 19.85 0.66 0.64
C ASP A 150 19.40 -0.11 1.88
N ALA A 151 18.76 -1.27 1.68
CA ALA A 151 18.37 -2.18 2.76
C ALA A 151 19.55 -2.95 3.36
N ARG A 152 20.72 -2.95 2.77
CA ARG A 152 21.89 -3.76 3.20
C ARG A 152 21.55 -5.25 3.29
N THR A 153 20.87 -5.76 2.25
CA THR A 153 20.36 -7.12 2.19
C THR A 153 21.49 -8.15 2.26
N LYS A 154 21.38 -9.11 3.19
CA LYS A 154 22.31 -10.24 3.36
C LYS A 154 21.91 -11.47 2.56
N ALA A 155 20.60 -11.74 2.46
CA ALA A 155 20.08 -12.90 1.74
C ALA A 155 18.90 -12.49 0.86
N PHE A 156 18.90 -12.94 -0.39
CA PHE A 156 17.88 -12.59 -1.38
C PHE A 156 17.20 -13.84 -1.94
N PHE A 157 15.91 -14.00 -1.63
CA PHE A 157 15.08 -15.10 -2.11
C PHE A 157 14.38 -14.72 -3.41
N VAL A 158 14.59 -15.52 -4.46
CA VAL A 158 13.96 -15.33 -5.77
C VAL A 158 13.49 -16.66 -6.34
N THR A 159 12.54 -16.60 -7.27
CA THR A 159 12.24 -17.76 -8.12
C THR A 159 13.17 -17.78 -9.34
N PRO A 160 13.50 -18.94 -9.96
CA PRO A 160 14.28 -18.95 -11.20
C PRO A 160 13.65 -18.10 -12.29
N SER A 161 12.35 -18.28 -12.52
CA SER A 161 11.62 -17.52 -13.54
C SER A 161 10.17 -17.32 -13.13
N PHE A 162 9.59 -16.17 -13.51
CA PHE A 162 8.17 -15.89 -13.33
C PHE A 162 7.69 -14.90 -14.38
N ARG A 163 6.53 -15.18 -15.03
CA ARG A 163 5.95 -14.36 -16.09
C ARG A 163 6.94 -14.01 -17.22
N GLY A 164 7.77 -14.98 -17.60
CA GLY A 164 8.73 -14.84 -18.71
C GLY A 164 10.00 -14.04 -18.37
N PHE A 165 10.21 -13.66 -17.10
CA PHE A 165 11.41 -12.96 -16.64
C PHE A 165 12.32 -13.93 -15.88
N ASP A 166 13.65 -13.86 -16.13
CA ASP A 166 14.67 -14.66 -15.46
C ASP A 166 15.21 -13.91 -14.23
N TYR A 167 14.66 -14.25 -13.05
CA TYR A 167 15.08 -13.66 -11.77
C TYR A 167 16.41 -14.22 -11.28
N ALA A 168 16.73 -15.48 -11.63
CA ALA A 168 17.99 -16.08 -11.23
C ALA A 168 19.17 -15.38 -11.93
N ALA A 169 19.08 -15.11 -13.23
CA ALA A 169 20.09 -14.35 -13.95
C ALA A 169 20.28 -12.95 -13.38
N MET A 170 19.18 -12.22 -13.11
CA MET A 170 19.23 -10.91 -12.48
C MET A 170 19.90 -10.98 -11.10
N ALA A 171 19.51 -11.91 -10.23
CA ALA A 171 20.05 -12.03 -8.89
C ALA A 171 21.54 -12.44 -8.90
N SER A 172 21.96 -13.27 -9.86
CA SER A 172 23.38 -13.62 -10.06
C SER A 172 24.22 -12.40 -10.41
N GLN A 173 23.72 -11.58 -11.34
CA GLN A 173 24.41 -10.35 -11.71
C GLN A 173 24.51 -9.39 -10.50
N LEU A 174 23.40 -9.14 -9.82
CA LEU A 174 23.37 -8.23 -8.66
C LEU A 174 24.26 -8.71 -7.51
N SER A 175 24.36 -10.02 -7.27
CA SER A 175 25.26 -10.60 -6.26
C SER A 175 26.72 -10.29 -6.54
N SER A 176 27.13 -10.21 -7.80
CA SER A 176 28.52 -9.83 -8.16
C SER A 176 28.83 -8.34 -7.94
N GLU A 177 27.79 -7.50 -7.86
CA GLU A 177 27.89 -6.04 -7.73
C GLU A 177 27.64 -5.53 -6.28
N LEU A 178 27.06 -6.37 -5.43
CA LEU A 178 26.62 -6.02 -4.08
C LEU A 178 27.40 -6.86 -3.05
N PRO A 179 28.51 -6.36 -2.49
CA PRO A 179 29.38 -7.12 -1.59
C PRO A 179 28.72 -7.49 -0.26
N GLU A 180 27.62 -6.83 0.11
CA GLU A 180 26.85 -7.15 1.32
C GLU A 180 25.83 -8.29 1.10
N LEU A 181 25.55 -8.67 -0.13
CA LEU A 181 24.65 -9.75 -0.47
C LEU A 181 25.39 -11.09 -0.41
N ASP A 182 25.34 -11.73 0.76
CA ASP A 182 26.08 -12.96 1.03
C ASP A 182 25.45 -14.18 0.33
N HIS A 183 24.12 -14.20 0.20
CA HIS A 183 23.39 -15.36 -0.31
C HIS A 183 22.28 -14.99 -1.29
N VAL A 184 22.23 -15.67 -2.43
CA VAL A 184 21.05 -15.76 -3.31
C VAL A 184 20.42 -17.12 -3.12
N ILE A 185 19.10 -17.15 -2.84
CA ILE A 185 18.35 -18.38 -2.53
C ILE A 185 17.24 -18.56 -3.58
N LEU A 186 17.29 -19.69 -4.29
CA LEU A 186 16.27 -20.06 -5.27
C LEU A 186 15.11 -20.78 -4.59
N VAL A 187 13.91 -20.25 -4.77
CA VAL A 187 12.64 -20.84 -4.34
C VAL A 187 11.99 -21.51 -5.53
N ARG A 188 11.57 -22.76 -5.36
CA ARG A 188 11.00 -23.61 -6.45
C ARG A 188 11.95 -23.75 -7.64
N GLY A 189 13.27 -23.93 -7.38
CA GLY A 189 14.31 -24.09 -8.40
C GLY A 189 15.36 -25.11 -8.04
N SER A 190 16.07 -25.62 -9.04
CA SER A 190 17.25 -26.47 -8.83
C SER A 190 18.48 -25.63 -8.50
N SER A 191 19.46 -26.24 -7.82
CA SER A 191 20.73 -25.59 -7.48
C SER A 191 21.44 -25.07 -8.73
N GLN A 192 21.93 -23.83 -8.63
CA GLN A 192 22.76 -23.18 -9.65
C GLN A 192 24.08 -22.74 -9.01
N SER A 193 25.13 -22.58 -9.83
CA SER A 193 26.45 -22.20 -9.34
C SER A 193 26.40 -20.89 -8.53
N GLY A 194 26.90 -20.92 -7.31
CA GLY A 194 26.93 -19.76 -6.41
C GLY A 194 25.60 -19.42 -5.73
N MET A 195 24.53 -20.23 -5.93
CA MET A 195 23.23 -20.02 -5.32
C MET A 195 22.84 -21.19 -4.42
N LEU A 196 22.20 -20.88 -3.30
CA LEU A 196 21.53 -21.85 -2.46
C LEU A 196 20.12 -22.14 -2.98
N THR A 197 19.51 -23.23 -2.54
CA THR A 197 18.08 -23.44 -2.72
C THR A 197 17.37 -23.33 -1.38
N PHE A 198 16.07 -23.05 -1.42
CA PHE A 198 15.20 -23.06 -0.24
C PHE A 198 15.31 -24.42 0.48
N ASP A 199 15.24 -25.53 -0.27
CA ASP A 199 15.36 -26.89 0.27
C ASP A 199 16.73 -27.14 0.92
N THR A 200 17.83 -26.62 0.32
CA THR A 200 19.18 -26.73 0.92
C THR A 200 19.24 -26.05 2.29
N LEU A 201 18.59 -24.90 2.46
CA LEU A 201 18.53 -24.23 3.77
C LEU A 201 17.68 -25.00 4.77
N LEU A 202 16.56 -25.58 4.35
CA LEU A 202 15.75 -26.47 5.20
C LEU A 202 16.55 -27.67 5.64
N ASP A 203 17.26 -28.35 4.72
CA ASP A 203 18.10 -29.52 5.03
C ASP A 203 19.22 -29.18 6.01
N LYS A 204 19.85 -28.02 5.88
CA LYS A 204 20.84 -27.52 6.84
C LYS A 204 20.24 -27.28 8.23
N GLY A 205 18.99 -26.79 8.29
CA GLY A 205 18.33 -26.51 9.56
C GLY A 205 17.74 -27.74 10.25
N ARG A 206 17.46 -28.82 9.49
CA ARG A 206 16.90 -30.07 10.05
C ARG A 206 17.85 -30.72 11.05
N GLY A 207 17.32 -30.99 12.24
CA GLY A 207 18.08 -31.63 13.31
C GLY A 207 19.08 -30.71 14.05
N HIS A 208 19.22 -29.46 13.65
CA HIS A 208 19.98 -28.49 14.40
C HIS A 208 19.24 -28.04 15.66
N LEU A 209 19.92 -28.06 16.79
CA LEU A 209 19.46 -27.43 18.03
C LEU A 209 19.67 -25.93 17.93
N TRP A 210 18.75 -25.26 17.21
CA TRP A 210 18.73 -23.81 17.16
C TRP A 210 17.87 -23.24 18.28
N ASN A 211 18.44 -22.35 19.07
CA ASN A 211 17.73 -21.62 20.10
C ASN A 211 17.33 -20.27 19.55
N PRO A 212 16.02 -19.96 19.42
CA PRO A 212 15.57 -18.66 18.98
C PRO A 212 16.09 -17.55 19.91
N PRO A 213 16.49 -16.39 19.37
CA PRO A 213 16.88 -15.26 20.19
C PRO A 213 15.69 -14.72 20.99
N THR A 214 15.97 -13.97 22.05
CA THR A 214 14.92 -13.16 22.69
C THR A 214 14.50 -12.05 21.73
N LEU A 215 13.26 -12.08 21.30
CA LEU A 215 12.71 -11.13 20.33
C LEU A 215 12.25 -9.85 21.03
N ASN A 216 12.52 -8.71 20.40
CA ASN A 216 12.01 -7.41 20.82
C ASN A 216 10.89 -6.98 19.88
N PRO A 217 9.61 -6.90 20.33
CA PRO A 217 8.50 -6.47 19.47
C PRO A 217 8.60 -5.01 18.99
N ASN A 218 9.50 -4.22 19.58
CA ASN A 218 9.81 -2.86 19.18
C ASN A 218 10.99 -2.74 18.20
N ALA A 219 11.68 -3.84 17.88
CA ALA A 219 12.73 -3.84 16.86
C ALA A 219 12.10 -3.77 15.45
N VAL A 220 12.83 -3.15 14.53
CA VAL A 220 12.44 -3.16 13.11
C VAL A 220 12.39 -4.59 12.60
N LYS A 221 11.24 -4.98 12.05
CA LYS A 221 11.03 -6.31 11.46
C LYS A 221 10.71 -6.26 9.97
N LEU A 222 10.34 -5.09 9.46
CA LEU A 222 9.90 -4.91 8.08
C LEU A 222 10.44 -3.61 7.52
N VAL A 223 11.00 -3.65 6.33
CA VAL A 223 11.26 -2.49 5.49
C VAL A 223 10.52 -2.65 4.17
N LEU A 224 9.65 -1.68 3.85
CA LEU A 224 8.86 -1.64 2.62
C LEU A 224 9.30 -0.46 1.75
N TYR A 225 9.71 -0.73 0.52
CA TYR A 225 10.07 0.33 -0.41
C TYR A 225 8.85 0.85 -1.16
N THR A 226 8.65 2.17 -1.05
CA THR A 226 7.60 2.88 -1.80
C THR A 226 8.23 3.57 -3.00
N SER A 227 7.49 3.64 -4.12
CA SER A 227 7.88 4.46 -5.26
C SER A 227 7.82 5.92 -4.85
N GLY A 228 8.94 6.47 -4.45
CA GLY A 228 9.08 7.88 -4.08
C GLY A 228 8.64 8.78 -5.23
N THR A 229 7.95 9.87 -4.88
CA THR A 229 7.52 10.89 -5.85
C THR A 229 8.65 11.80 -6.32
N THR A 230 9.82 11.64 -5.70
CA THR A 230 11.02 12.48 -5.90
C THR A 230 12.18 11.72 -6.57
N GLY A 231 11.97 10.51 -7.09
CA GLY A 231 12.96 9.74 -7.84
C GLY A 231 13.29 8.38 -7.24
N SER A 232 14.07 8.30 -6.16
CA SER A 232 14.47 7.02 -5.56
C SER A 232 13.41 6.47 -4.60
N PRO A 233 13.22 5.14 -4.56
CA PRO A 233 12.33 4.52 -3.57
C PRO A 233 12.77 4.81 -2.14
N LYS A 234 11.81 5.01 -1.21
CA LYS A 234 12.06 5.22 0.22
C LYS A 234 11.72 3.93 0.99
N GLY A 235 12.63 3.45 1.82
CA GLY A 235 12.41 2.29 2.68
C GLY A 235 11.69 2.68 3.97
N VAL A 236 10.47 2.22 4.14
CA VAL A 236 9.58 2.49 5.29
C VAL A 236 9.80 1.45 6.37
N LEU A 237 10.03 1.86 7.61
CA LEU A 237 10.40 0.99 8.74
C LEU A 237 9.22 0.72 9.67
N HIS A 238 8.91 -0.56 9.88
CA HIS A 238 7.88 -1.03 10.81
C HIS A 238 8.42 -2.06 11.80
N THR A 239 7.82 -2.08 13.00
CA THR A 239 8.07 -3.09 14.04
C THR A 239 6.91 -4.09 14.10
N HIS A 240 7.05 -5.14 14.93
CA HIS A 240 5.92 -6.03 15.22
C HIS A 240 4.76 -5.25 15.84
N ASN A 241 5.04 -4.33 16.76
CA ASN A 241 4.00 -3.58 17.45
C ASN A 241 3.23 -2.65 16.52
N THR A 242 3.88 -1.93 15.59
CA THR A 242 3.17 -1.04 14.65
C THR A 242 2.25 -1.83 13.72
N LEU A 243 2.69 -3.00 13.23
CA LEU A 243 1.89 -3.86 12.36
C LEU A 243 0.76 -4.58 13.12
N MET A 244 1.03 -5.04 14.36
CA MET A 244 0.01 -5.64 15.23
C MET A 244 -1.09 -4.65 15.59
N SER A 245 -0.75 -3.39 15.83
CA SER A 245 -1.75 -2.35 16.10
C SER A 245 -2.74 -2.20 14.96
N GLU A 246 -2.24 -2.13 13.73
CA GLU A 246 -3.07 -2.11 12.51
C GLU A 246 -3.97 -3.35 12.41
N ILE A 247 -3.37 -4.54 12.53
CA ILE A 247 -4.12 -5.82 12.45
C ILE A 247 -5.22 -5.86 13.52
N ASN A 248 -4.92 -5.47 14.76
CA ASN A 248 -5.90 -5.44 15.83
C ASN A 248 -7.02 -4.41 15.60
N ALA A 249 -6.71 -3.25 14.99
CA ALA A 249 -7.72 -2.28 14.61
C ALA A 249 -8.68 -2.85 13.54
N VAL A 250 -8.14 -3.53 12.53
CA VAL A 250 -8.93 -4.22 11.50
C VAL A 250 -9.80 -5.33 12.11
N ILE A 251 -9.23 -6.17 12.99
CA ILE A 251 -9.98 -7.23 13.68
C ILE A 251 -11.19 -6.64 14.41
N ARG A 252 -11.00 -5.55 15.16
CA ARG A 252 -12.09 -4.90 15.90
C ARG A 252 -13.12 -4.25 14.98
N CYS A 253 -12.66 -3.53 13.94
CA CYS A 253 -13.53 -2.73 13.09
C CYS A 253 -14.34 -3.59 12.10
N TRP A 254 -13.75 -4.64 11.55
CA TRP A 254 -14.42 -5.52 10.57
C TRP A 254 -14.91 -6.83 11.20
N GLU A 255 -14.82 -6.96 12.53
CA GLU A 255 -15.23 -8.14 13.29
C GLU A 255 -14.61 -9.43 12.73
N VAL A 256 -13.29 -9.37 12.42
CA VAL A 256 -12.58 -10.52 11.86
C VAL A 256 -12.36 -11.57 12.93
N SER A 257 -12.60 -12.83 12.60
CA SER A 257 -12.51 -13.97 13.53
C SER A 257 -11.81 -15.18 12.89
N SER A 258 -11.54 -16.20 13.67
CA SER A 258 -10.96 -17.45 13.19
C SER A 258 -11.84 -18.22 12.20
N LYS A 259 -13.12 -17.83 12.06
CA LYS A 259 -14.06 -18.42 11.08
C LYS A 259 -13.92 -17.79 9.69
N ASP A 260 -13.21 -16.68 9.59
CA ASP A 260 -13.05 -16.00 8.32
C ASP A 260 -12.04 -16.70 7.41
N VAL A 261 -12.27 -16.55 6.13
CA VAL A 261 -11.35 -17.00 5.08
C VAL A 261 -11.03 -15.79 4.20
N VAL A 262 -9.77 -15.40 4.19
CA VAL A 262 -9.29 -14.28 3.36
C VAL A 262 -8.99 -14.78 1.96
N ILE A 263 -9.53 -14.16 0.92
CA ILE A 263 -8.96 -14.32 -0.42
C ILE A 263 -7.98 -13.18 -0.69
N MET A 264 -6.74 -13.51 -1.05
CA MET A 264 -5.65 -12.54 -1.18
C MET A 264 -5.12 -12.43 -2.61
N PRO A 265 -5.68 -11.52 -3.42
CA PRO A 265 -5.16 -11.22 -4.75
C PRO A 265 -4.01 -10.20 -4.72
N SER A 266 -3.95 -9.36 -3.68
CA SER A 266 -2.89 -8.34 -3.55
C SER A 266 -1.54 -9.01 -3.32
N PRO A 267 -0.45 -8.52 -3.96
CA PRO A 267 0.87 -9.08 -3.75
C PRO A 267 1.29 -9.03 -2.26
N VAL A 268 1.78 -10.14 -1.73
CA VAL A 268 2.34 -10.20 -0.36
C VAL A 268 3.61 -9.36 -0.19
N THR A 269 4.12 -8.82 -1.27
CA THR A 269 5.23 -7.87 -1.31
C THR A 269 4.79 -6.40 -1.27
N HIS A 270 3.49 -6.15 -1.13
CA HIS A 270 2.89 -4.84 -0.87
C HIS A 270 2.28 -4.85 0.54
N VAL A 271 2.20 -3.69 1.21
CA VAL A 271 1.70 -3.61 2.60
C VAL A 271 0.37 -4.33 2.81
N THR A 272 -0.59 -4.21 1.90
CA THR A 272 -1.89 -4.88 1.97
C THR A 272 -1.76 -6.41 1.99
N GLY A 273 -1.04 -6.98 1.02
CA GLY A 273 -0.83 -8.43 0.96
C GLY A 273 0.04 -8.94 2.12
N TYR A 274 1.01 -8.14 2.55
CA TYR A 274 1.88 -8.46 3.67
C TYR A 274 1.08 -8.56 4.98
N LEU A 275 0.35 -7.52 5.33
CA LEU A 275 -0.44 -7.47 6.56
C LEU A 275 -1.56 -8.53 6.57
N TYR A 276 -2.38 -8.57 5.54
CA TYR A 276 -3.61 -9.38 5.55
C TYR A 276 -3.42 -10.78 4.97
N GLY A 277 -2.32 -11.03 4.26
CA GLY A 277 -1.98 -12.35 3.71
C GLY A 277 -0.92 -13.12 4.50
N LEU A 278 0.11 -12.44 5.02
CA LEU A 278 1.19 -13.11 5.74
C LEU A 278 1.05 -13.06 7.27
N GLU A 279 0.49 -11.99 7.85
CA GLU A 279 0.54 -11.76 9.30
C GLU A 279 -0.81 -11.92 10.00
N MET A 280 -1.86 -11.24 9.52
CA MET A 280 -3.18 -11.30 10.15
C MET A 280 -3.70 -12.74 10.34
N PRO A 281 -3.46 -13.70 9.43
CA PRO A 281 -3.92 -15.08 9.62
C PRO A 281 -3.41 -15.73 10.89
N PHE A 282 -2.19 -15.40 11.31
CA PHE A 282 -1.61 -15.95 12.55
C PHE A 282 -2.12 -15.24 13.79
N VAL A 283 -2.44 -13.94 13.69
CA VAL A 283 -2.97 -13.15 14.81
C VAL A 283 -4.41 -13.54 15.12
N VAL A 284 -5.25 -13.69 14.08
CA VAL A 284 -6.69 -13.98 14.22
C VAL A 284 -7.01 -15.47 14.11
N GLN A 285 -6.02 -16.30 13.77
CA GLN A 285 -6.13 -17.75 13.58
C GLN A 285 -7.12 -18.14 12.47
N CYS A 286 -7.11 -17.39 11.36
CA CYS A 286 -7.98 -17.65 10.20
C CYS A 286 -7.22 -18.25 9.02
N SER A 287 -7.94 -18.56 7.93
CA SER A 287 -7.35 -19.11 6.70
C SER A 287 -7.20 -18.05 5.61
N VAL A 288 -6.22 -18.25 4.71
CA VAL A 288 -6.00 -17.44 3.52
C VAL A 288 -5.92 -18.30 2.28
N VAL A 289 -6.59 -17.88 1.23
CA VAL A 289 -6.49 -18.43 -0.13
C VAL A 289 -5.64 -17.46 -0.96
N PHE A 290 -4.44 -17.86 -1.34
CA PHE A 290 -3.56 -17.09 -2.18
C PHE A 290 -3.96 -17.14 -3.64
N MET A 291 -3.83 -16.01 -4.32
CA MET A 291 -3.87 -15.93 -5.77
C MET A 291 -2.48 -15.49 -6.28
N GLU A 292 -1.82 -16.36 -7.04
CA GLU A 292 -0.54 -16.02 -7.68
C GLU A 292 -0.71 -14.93 -8.75
N ARG A 293 -1.87 -14.96 -9.41
CA ARG A 293 -2.27 -14.00 -10.44
C ARG A 293 -3.72 -13.61 -10.23
N TRP A 294 -4.00 -12.35 -10.49
CA TRP A 294 -5.37 -11.92 -10.53
C TRP A 294 -6.06 -12.41 -11.81
N GLU A 295 -7.19 -13.06 -11.61
CA GLU A 295 -8.17 -13.41 -12.64
C GLU A 295 -9.54 -13.46 -11.95
N ALA A 296 -10.46 -12.61 -12.38
CA ALA A 296 -11.72 -12.43 -11.67
C ALA A 296 -12.62 -13.69 -11.67
N ALA A 297 -12.61 -14.48 -12.75
CA ALA A 297 -13.35 -15.75 -12.80
C ALA A 297 -12.75 -16.79 -11.84
N LEU A 298 -11.42 -16.87 -11.77
CA LEU A 298 -10.73 -17.74 -10.81
C LEU A 298 -11.02 -17.29 -9.38
N ALA A 299 -10.99 -15.97 -9.12
CA ALA A 299 -11.30 -15.42 -7.81
C ALA A 299 -12.72 -15.82 -7.35
N ALA A 300 -13.71 -15.65 -8.23
CA ALA A 300 -15.10 -16.05 -7.92
C ALA A 300 -15.21 -17.55 -7.60
N ASN A 301 -14.54 -18.41 -8.37
CA ASN A 301 -14.51 -19.84 -8.13
C ASN A 301 -13.83 -20.22 -6.80
N LEU A 302 -12.71 -19.56 -6.46
CA LEU A 302 -12.01 -19.79 -5.19
C LEU A 302 -12.82 -19.30 -4.00
N ILE A 303 -13.54 -18.18 -4.13
CA ILE A 303 -14.47 -17.68 -3.11
C ILE A 303 -15.54 -18.71 -2.81
N ASP A 304 -16.18 -19.25 -3.84
CA ASP A 304 -17.23 -20.28 -3.70
C ASP A 304 -16.66 -21.58 -3.11
N LEU A 305 -15.54 -22.07 -3.67
CA LEU A 305 -14.91 -23.33 -3.27
C LEU A 305 -14.43 -23.34 -1.81
N HIS A 306 -13.90 -22.21 -1.34
CA HIS A 306 -13.30 -22.11 0.00
C HIS A 306 -14.17 -21.36 1.00
N GLY A 307 -15.33 -20.84 0.57
CA GLY A 307 -16.19 -20.00 1.42
C GLY A 307 -15.50 -18.72 1.86
N ALA A 308 -14.73 -18.07 0.97
CA ALA A 308 -13.99 -16.87 1.35
C ALA A 308 -14.95 -15.75 1.76
N THR A 309 -14.59 -15.06 2.85
CA THR A 309 -15.47 -14.10 3.55
C THR A 309 -15.01 -12.67 3.41
N LEU A 310 -13.71 -12.44 3.23
CA LEU A 310 -13.16 -11.10 3.16
C LEU A 310 -11.99 -10.97 2.18
N THR A 311 -11.84 -9.75 1.64
CA THR A 311 -10.66 -9.35 0.87
C THR A 311 -10.36 -7.87 1.03
N VAL A 312 -9.10 -7.51 0.81
CA VAL A 312 -8.62 -6.14 0.71
C VAL A 312 -7.89 -5.99 -0.62
N GLY A 313 -8.30 -5.03 -1.43
CA GLY A 313 -7.71 -4.91 -2.76
C GLY A 313 -7.97 -3.60 -3.48
N ALA A 314 -7.23 -3.40 -4.58
CA ALA A 314 -7.34 -2.21 -5.42
C ALA A 314 -8.65 -2.19 -6.23
N THR A 315 -8.99 -1.00 -6.74
CA THR A 315 -10.20 -0.74 -7.54
C THR A 315 -10.41 -1.71 -8.71
N PRO A 316 -9.39 -2.12 -9.50
CA PRO A 316 -9.60 -3.11 -10.56
C PRO A 316 -10.14 -4.44 -10.05
N PHE A 317 -9.65 -4.93 -8.91
CA PHE A 317 -10.13 -6.19 -8.31
C PHE A 317 -11.60 -6.10 -7.93
N LEU A 318 -12.01 -4.98 -7.32
CA LEU A 318 -13.41 -4.73 -6.98
C LEU A 318 -14.30 -4.69 -8.22
N THR A 319 -13.88 -3.95 -9.26
CA THR A 319 -14.66 -3.77 -10.49
C THR A 319 -14.87 -5.10 -11.22
N GLU A 320 -13.80 -5.86 -11.43
CA GLU A 320 -13.84 -7.10 -12.19
C GLU A 320 -14.55 -8.22 -11.40
N LEU A 321 -14.31 -8.31 -10.08
CA LEU A 321 -15.02 -9.28 -9.23
C LEU A 321 -16.51 -8.98 -9.17
N THR A 322 -16.92 -7.71 -9.14
CA THR A 322 -18.33 -7.31 -9.20
C THR A 322 -19.00 -7.84 -10.47
N GLN A 323 -18.34 -7.75 -11.61
CA GLN A 323 -18.88 -8.27 -12.88
C GLN A 323 -19.04 -9.80 -12.86
N GLN A 324 -18.15 -10.51 -12.19
CA GLN A 324 -18.26 -11.97 -12.01
C GLN A 324 -19.33 -12.33 -10.98
N ALA A 325 -19.43 -11.59 -9.87
CA ALA A 325 -20.42 -11.82 -8.84
C ALA A 325 -21.85 -11.84 -9.41
N VAL A 326 -22.18 -10.90 -10.30
CA VAL A 326 -23.48 -10.87 -10.99
C VAL A 326 -23.75 -12.15 -11.80
N LYS A 327 -22.70 -12.78 -12.37
CA LYS A 327 -22.83 -14.01 -13.15
C LYS A 327 -22.91 -15.28 -12.27
N CYS A 328 -22.34 -15.24 -11.06
CA CYS A 328 -22.16 -16.38 -10.17
C CYS A 328 -23.11 -16.38 -8.96
N GLY A 329 -24.22 -15.64 -9.01
CA GLY A 329 -25.20 -15.64 -7.91
C GLY A 329 -24.81 -14.79 -6.70
N GLY A 330 -23.90 -13.79 -6.86
CA GLY A 330 -23.66 -12.75 -5.89
C GLY A 330 -22.58 -13.04 -4.84
N LEU A 331 -21.84 -14.13 -4.92
CA LEU A 331 -20.77 -14.55 -3.98
C LEU A 331 -21.23 -14.47 -2.51
N PRO A 332 -22.20 -15.31 -2.09
CA PRO A 332 -22.93 -15.14 -0.83
C PRO A 332 -22.09 -15.30 0.44
N SER A 333 -20.90 -15.93 0.37
CA SER A 333 -19.97 -16.05 1.49
C SER A 333 -19.22 -14.76 1.80
N MET A 334 -19.05 -13.86 0.81
CA MET A 334 -18.33 -12.60 0.99
C MET A 334 -19.09 -11.66 1.93
N ARG A 335 -18.45 -11.22 3.01
CA ARG A 335 -19.02 -10.27 3.96
C ARG A 335 -18.29 -8.91 3.98
N VAL A 336 -17.01 -8.87 3.61
CA VAL A 336 -16.22 -7.62 3.56
C VAL A 336 -15.39 -7.55 2.29
N PHE A 337 -15.50 -6.44 1.58
CA PHE A 337 -14.55 -6.01 0.55
C PHE A 337 -14.08 -4.58 0.87
N ALA A 338 -12.88 -4.45 1.41
CA ALA A 338 -12.24 -3.16 1.62
C ALA A 338 -11.42 -2.78 0.37
N SER A 339 -11.70 -1.62 -0.22
CA SER A 339 -11.00 -1.15 -1.42
C SER A 339 -10.24 0.14 -1.15
N GLY A 340 -8.96 0.16 -1.51
CA GLY A 340 -8.08 1.32 -1.29
C GLY A 340 -6.81 1.27 -2.11
N GLY A 341 -5.86 2.15 -1.76
CA GLY A 341 -4.58 2.24 -2.43
C GLY A 341 -4.58 3.02 -3.76
N ALA A 342 -5.75 3.29 -4.31
CA ALA A 342 -5.99 4.15 -5.48
C ALA A 342 -7.38 4.78 -5.35
N PRO A 343 -7.73 5.83 -6.11
CA PRO A 343 -9.07 6.38 -6.12
C PRO A 343 -10.12 5.31 -6.45
N VAL A 344 -11.19 5.24 -5.66
CA VAL A 344 -12.32 4.31 -5.85
C VAL A 344 -13.57 5.14 -6.14
N PRO A 345 -14.07 5.20 -7.39
CA PRO A 345 -15.27 5.92 -7.72
C PRO A 345 -16.48 5.42 -6.92
N PRO A 346 -17.34 6.32 -6.39
CA PRO A 346 -18.53 5.97 -5.61
C PRO A 346 -19.45 4.96 -6.30
N GLU A 347 -19.62 5.10 -7.62
CA GLU A 347 -20.47 4.21 -8.41
C GLU A 347 -19.99 2.77 -8.47
N ILE A 348 -18.66 2.54 -8.41
CA ILE A 348 -18.10 1.18 -8.36
C ILE A 348 -18.49 0.51 -7.03
N VAL A 349 -18.41 1.22 -5.91
CA VAL A 349 -18.84 0.72 -4.60
C VAL A 349 -20.33 0.41 -4.58
N ARG A 350 -21.17 1.32 -5.13
CA ARG A 350 -22.62 1.11 -5.20
C ARG A 350 -23.00 -0.09 -6.09
N LYS A 351 -22.31 -0.25 -7.24
CA LYS A 351 -22.49 -1.42 -8.11
C LYS A 351 -22.05 -2.71 -7.42
N ALA A 352 -20.92 -2.69 -6.73
CA ALA A 352 -20.41 -3.85 -6.02
C ALA A 352 -21.37 -4.32 -4.90
N ARG A 353 -21.95 -3.40 -4.13
CA ARG A 353 -22.96 -3.72 -3.11
C ARG A 353 -24.22 -4.35 -3.69
N LYS A 354 -24.64 -3.91 -4.89
CA LYS A 354 -25.77 -4.54 -5.59
C LYS A 354 -25.44 -5.93 -6.12
N GLY A 355 -24.19 -6.14 -6.55
CA GLY A 355 -23.72 -7.41 -7.11
C GLY A 355 -23.36 -8.46 -6.04
N MET A 356 -22.90 -8.03 -4.86
CA MET A 356 -22.51 -8.86 -3.72
C MET A 356 -23.39 -8.54 -2.52
N VAL A 357 -24.59 -9.12 -2.46
CA VAL A 357 -25.70 -8.70 -1.58
C VAL A 357 -25.36 -8.74 -0.07
N ASN A 358 -24.53 -9.72 0.35
CA ASN A 358 -24.15 -9.89 1.75
C ASN A 358 -22.84 -9.17 2.11
N CYS A 359 -22.22 -8.48 1.15
CA CYS A 359 -20.89 -7.91 1.31
C CYS A 359 -20.94 -6.43 1.67
N ALA A 360 -20.35 -6.05 2.79
CA ALA A 360 -20.04 -4.68 3.10
C ALA A 360 -18.86 -4.24 2.21
N VAL A 361 -19.15 -3.42 1.20
CA VAL A 361 -18.15 -2.85 0.30
C VAL A 361 -17.92 -1.40 0.67
N PHE A 362 -16.69 -1.02 0.93
CA PHE A 362 -16.34 0.33 1.35
C PHE A 362 -14.91 0.70 0.94
N ARG A 363 -14.64 2.00 1.00
CA ARG A 363 -13.29 2.54 0.76
C ARG A 363 -12.50 2.61 2.05
N VAL A 364 -11.18 2.44 1.94
CA VAL A 364 -10.20 2.65 3.00
C VAL A 364 -9.06 3.52 2.47
N TYR A 365 -8.43 4.28 3.36
CA TYR A 365 -7.29 5.13 3.03
C TYR A 365 -6.11 4.81 3.93
N GLY A 366 -4.93 4.71 3.32
CA GLY A 366 -3.65 4.51 3.98
C GLY A 366 -2.50 4.44 2.98
N SER A 367 -1.31 4.30 3.50
CA SER A 367 -0.06 4.17 2.75
C SER A 367 0.84 3.12 3.39
N SER A 368 2.04 2.88 2.85
CA SER A 368 3.01 2.02 3.53
C SER A 368 3.47 2.64 4.85
N GLU A 369 3.49 3.97 4.95
CA GLU A 369 3.92 4.74 6.13
C GLU A 369 2.86 4.77 7.24
N ALA A 370 1.59 4.68 6.88
CA ALA A 370 0.43 4.59 7.78
C ALA A 370 -0.59 3.67 7.12
N PRO A 371 -0.55 2.36 7.40
CA PRO A 371 -1.19 1.33 6.57
C PRO A 371 -2.69 1.53 6.38
N THR A 372 -3.43 1.87 7.42
CA THR A 372 -4.87 2.11 7.30
C THR A 372 -5.34 3.21 8.24
N VAL A 373 -5.14 4.46 7.85
CA VAL A 373 -5.63 5.65 8.59
C VAL A 373 -7.15 5.62 8.77
N THR A 374 -7.86 5.02 7.78
CA THR A 374 -9.30 4.82 7.85
C THR A 374 -9.68 3.36 7.58
N LEU A 375 -10.63 2.84 8.34
CA LEU A 375 -11.08 1.44 8.27
C LEU A 375 -12.49 1.25 7.67
N GLY A 376 -12.91 2.16 6.79
CA GLY A 376 -14.18 2.04 6.07
C GLY A 376 -15.40 2.30 6.96
N LEU A 377 -16.24 1.30 7.14
CA LEU A 377 -17.49 1.39 7.89
C LEU A 377 -17.49 0.49 9.12
N SER A 378 -18.12 0.97 10.18
CA SER A 378 -18.59 0.13 11.27
C SER A 378 -20.04 -0.33 11.01
N PRO A 379 -20.54 -1.40 11.65
CA PRO A 379 -21.89 -1.93 11.41
C PRO A 379 -23.04 -0.90 11.58
N ASN A 380 -22.83 0.11 12.41
CA ASN A 380 -23.82 1.17 12.70
C ASN A 380 -23.75 2.37 11.75
N ASP A 381 -22.78 2.40 10.82
CA ASP A 381 -22.61 3.52 9.91
C ASP A 381 -23.61 3.45 8.74
N ALA A 382 -24.00 4.62 8.23
CA ALA A 382 -24.83 4.69 7.02
C ALA A 382 -24.09 4.03 5.84
N ALA A 383 -24.74 3.06 5.22
CA ALA A 383 -24.13 2.28 4.14
C ALA A 383 -23.53 3.15 3.01
N ASP A 384 -24.16 4.27 2.66
CA ASP A 384 -23.67 5.16 1.58
C ASP A 384 -22.34 5.85 1.91
N PHE A 385 -21.96 5.97 3.20
CA PHE A 385 -20.65 6.50 3.58
C PHE A 385 -19.48 5.67 3.03
N GLY A 386 -19.66 4.36 2.86
CA GLY A 386 -18.65 3.52 2.21
C GLY A 386 -18.40 3.85 0.74
N ALA A 387 -19.37 4.50 0.07
CA ALA A 387 -19.22 4.97 -1.31
C ALA A 387 -18.78 6.44 -1.38
N THR A 388 -19.23 7.28 -0.44
CA THR A 388 -19.07 8.73 -0.50
C THR A 388 -17.88 9.26 0.33
N THR A 389 -17.32 8.42 1.20
CA THR A 389 -16.13 8.77 2.01
C THR A 389 -15.01 7.74 1.80
N ASP A 390 -13.79 8.07 2.19
CA ASP A 390 -12.66 7.13 2.22
C ASP A 390 -12.53 6.42 3.57
N GLY A 391 -13.60 6.40 4.35
CA GLY A 391 -13.77 5.63 5.56
C GLY A 391 -13.64 6.45 6.85
N ARG A 392 -13.99 5.79 7.96
CA ARG A 392 -13.89 6.32 9.32
C ARG A 392 -12.43 6.29 9.79
N ILE A 393 -11.96 7.39 10.38
CA ILE A 393 -10.68 7.45 11.08
C ILE A 393 -10.77 6.55 12.31
N VAL A 394 -9.86 5.59 12.43
CA VAL A 394 -9.77 4.63 13.54
C VAL A 394 -8.33 4.53 13.99
N ASN A 395 -8.11 4.43 15.30
CA ASN A 395 -6.82 4.18 15.93
C ASN A 395 -5.74 5.27 15.71
N ASN A 396 -6.03 6.32 14.94
CA ASN A 396 -5.11 7.38 14.60
C ASN A 396 -5.65 8.76 15.00
N PHE A 397 -4.73 9.67 15.31
CA PHE A 397 -5.01 11.11 15.39
C PHE A 397 -4.73 11.69 14.00
N VAL A 398 -5.73 12.32 13.42
CA VAL A 398 -5.64 12.98 12.12
C VAL A 398 -5.90 14.47 12.31
N ARG A 399 -4.99 15.30 11.81
CA ARG A 399 -5.17 16.75 11.65
C ARG A 399 -5.14 17.10 10.17
N LEU A 400 -5.90 18.10 9.78
CA LEU A 400 -5.81 18.69 8.46
C LEU A 400 -5.07 20.03 8.59
N CYS A 401 -3.94 20.15 7.90
CA CYS A 401 -3.08 21.32 7.96
C CYS A 401 -3.12 22.11 6.65
N ASP A 402 -2.88 23.42 6.73
CA ASP A 402 -2.70 24.25 5.55
C ASP A 402 -1.59 23.65 4.65
N PRO A 403 -1.85 23.37 3.37
CA PRO A 403 -0.83 22.84 2.47
C PRO A 403 0.42 23.72 2.32
N ALA A 404 0.32 25.01 2.56
CA ALA A 404 1.43 25.96 2.52
C ALA A 404 2.17 26.11 3.86
N GLY A 405 1.66 25.48 4.94
CA GLY A 405 2.18 25.64 6.30
C GLY A 405 1.92 24.42 7.18
N THR A 406 1.96 24.65 8.50
CA THR A 406 1.69 23.61 9.52
C THR A 406 0.46 23.92 10.37
N ALA A 407 -0.19 25.07 10.12
CA ALA A 407 -1.37 25.48 10.88
C ALA A 407 -2.56 24.57 10.55
N GLU A 408 -3.28 24.12 11.58
CA GLU A 408 -4.49 23.33 11.40
C GLU A 408 -5.59 24.18 10.76
N VAL A 409 -6.27 23.63 9.75
CA VAL A 409 -7.38 24.30 9.09
C VAL A 409 -8.67 24.16 9.88
N PRO A 410 -9.62 25.12 9.77
CA PRO A 410 -10.93 25.01 10.40
C PRO A 410 -11.69 23.74 9.98
N ALA A 411 -12.52 23.22 10.88
CA ALA A 411 -13.34 22.04 10.60
C ALA A 411 -14.19 22.20 9.34
N GLY A 412 -14.19 21.19 8.47
CA GLY A 412 -14.89 21.17 7.20
C GLY A 412 -14.15 21.85 6.04
N GLN A 413 -12.98 22.42 6.27
CA GLN A 413 -12.10 22.90 5.19
C GLN A 413 -11.12 21.82 4.74
N GLU A 414 -10.68 21.93 3.50
CA GLU A 414 -9.64 21.07 2.92
C GLU A 414 -8.27 21.40 3.52
N GLY A 415 -7.51 20.35 3.84
CA GLY A 415 -6.14 20.49 4.31
C GLY A 415 -5.30 19.25 4.01
N GLU A 416 -3.99 19.36 4.19
CA GLU A 416 -3.07 18.23 4.13
C GLU A 416 -3.33 17.29 5.31
N VAL A 417 -3.51 16.01 5.01
CA VAL A 417 -3.67 14.97 6.03
C VAL A 417 -2.36 14.76 6.77
N THR A 418 -2.36 15.01 8.07
CA THR A 418 -1.26 14.64 8.96
C THR A 418 -1.73 13.63 9.98
N VAL A 419 -0.90 12.59 10.23
CA VAL A 419 -1.30 11.40 11.00
C VAL A 419 -0.31 11.12 12.11
N LYS A 420 -0.84 10.79 13.30
CA LYS A 420 -0.06 10.27 14.44
C LYS A 420 -0.82 9.11 15.06
N GLY A 421 -0.16 7.98 15.22
CA GLY A 421 -0.84 6.80 15.77
C GLY A 421 0.11 5.63 16.00
N PRO A 422 -0.39 4.56 16.65
CA PRO A 422 0.42 3.41 17.03
C PRO A 422 0.86 2.54 15.84
N GLU A 423 0.23 2.69 14.67
CA GLU A 423 0.54 1.96 13.44
C GLU A 423 1.42 2.75 12.46
N VAL A 424 1.67 4.06 12.75
CA VAL A 424 2.50 4.90 11.89
C VAL A 424 3.94 4.41 11.92
N MET A 425 4.60 4.42 10.77
CA MET A 425 5.99 4.01 10.60
C MET A 425 6.92 4.67 11.62
N LEU A 426 8.01 4.02 11.94
CA LEU A 426 9.05 4.58 12.81
C LEU A 426 10.09 5.43 12.07
N GLY A 427 9.94 5.60 10.78
CA GLY A 427 10.79 6.41 9.91
C GLY A 427 11.15 5.70 8.62
N TYR A 428 12.02 6.34 7.86
CA TYR A 428 12.60 5.79 6.64
C TYR A 428 14.03 5.28 6.90
N THR A 429 14.54 4.43 6.02
CA THR A 429 15.95 3.97 6.03
C THR A 429 16.92 5.15 6.02
N ASN A 430 16.61 6.21 5.27
CA ASN A 430 17.31 7.49 5.34
C ASN A 430 16.66 8.41 6.39
N TRP A 431 17.44 8.76 7.42
CA TRP A 431 16.97 9.60 8.51
C TRP A 431 16.56 11.02 8.09
N GLU A 432 17.23 11.63 7.11
CA GLU A 432 16.88 12.97 6.61
C GLU A 432 15.44 12.98 6.05
N HIS A 433 15.06 11.92 5.31
CA HIS A 433 13.67 11.77 4.85
C HIS A 433 12.67 11.61 6.01
N THR A 434 13.12 11.06 7.13
CA THR A 434 12.28 10.95 8.33
C THR A 434 12.07 12.33 8.96
N GLU A 435 13.12 13.12 9.12
CA GLU A 435 13.04 14.48 9.68
C GLU A 435 12.15 15.41 8.85
N GLU A 436 12.21 15.27 7.50
CA GLU A 436 11.36 16.02 6.59
C GLU A 436 9.88 15.62 6.63
N ALA A 437 9.60 14.35 6.94
CA ALA A 437 8.26 13.78 6.85
C ALA A 437 7.41 13.98 8.09
N PHE A 438 7.99 14.38 9.23
CA PHE A 438 7.28 14.56 10.48
C PHE A 438 7.40 15.99 11.00
N ASP A 439 6.30 16.50 11.56
CA ASP A 439 6.32 17.79 12.24
C ASP A 439 6.88 17.69 13.67
N GLN A 440 6.97 18.85 14.36
CA GLN A 440 7.51 18.94 15.72
C GLN A 440 6.62 18.23 16.76
N ASP A 441 5.32 18.07 16.48
CA ASP A 441 4.37 17.35 17.32
C ASP A 441 4.36 15.85 17.06
N GLY A 442 5.13 15.40 16.08
CA GLY A 442 5.28 13.99 15.70
C GLY A 442 4.21 13.47 14.74
N PHE A 443 3.49 14.35 14.05
CA PHE A 443 2.58 13.94 12.99
C PHE A 443 3.32 13.73 11.67
N PHE A 444 3.00 12.64 11.01
CA PHE A 444 3.48 12.31 9.67
C PHE A 444 2.69 13.08 8.62
N HIS A 445 3.36 13.79 7.74
CA HIS A 445 2.79 14.51 6.61
C HIS A 445 2.61 13.55 5.42
N THR A 446 1.37 13.23 5.09
CA THR A 446 1.08 12.23 4.04
C THR A 446 1.25 12.78 2.61
N GLY A 447 1.17 14.11 2.45
CA GLY A 447 1.11 14.78 1.15
C GLY A 447 -0.23 14.61 0.44
N ASP A 448 -1.21 13.96 1.06
CA ASP A 448 -2.57 13.84 0.54
C ASP A 448 -3.47 14.94 1.13
N LEU A 449 -4.44 15.41 0.35
CA LEU A 449 -5.42 16.43 0.75
C LEU A 449 -6.76 15.78 1.05
N ALA A 450 -7.45 16.28 2.07
CA ALA A 450 -8.75 15.75 2.46
C ALA A 450 -9.63 16.77 3.17
N VAL A 451 -10.90 16.38 3.34
CA VAL A 451 -11.87 17.01 4.24
C VAL A 451 -12.33 15.98 5.26
N ILE A 452 -12.45 16.36 6.53
CA ILE A 452 -13.13 15.54 7.56
C ILE A 452 -14.62 15.90 7.54
N SER A 453 -15.46 14.90 7.35
CA SER A 453 -16.91 15.03 7.22
C SER A 453 -17.63 14.06 8.19
N HIS A 454 -18.92 14.30 8.42
CA HIS A 454 -19.76 13.43 9.27
C HIS A 454 -19.12 13.03 10.61
N GLY A 455 -18.41 13.99 11.22
CA GLY A 455 -17.77 13.87 12.52
C GLY A 455 -16.42 13.15 12.52
N ASN A 456 -16.21 12.09 11.77
CA ASN A 456 -14.96 11.32 11.79
C ASN A 456 -14.69 10.53 10.49
N PHE A 457 -15.29 10.92 9.36
CA PHE A 457 -15.02 10.31 8.06
C PHE A 457 -14.09 11.19 7.24
N LEU A 458 -13.10 10.58 6.61
CA LEU A 458 -12.16 11.25 5.72
C LEU A 458 -12.67 11.18 4.27
N ILE A 459 -12.52 12.26 3.54
CA ILE A 459 -12.78 12.33 2.10
C ILE A 459 -11.51 12.87 1.44
N ILE A 460 -10.78 12.00 0.78
CA ILE A 460 -9.55 12.38 0.05
C ILE A 460 -9.93 13.17 -1.20
N SER A 461 -9.48 14.40 -1.28
CA SER A 461 -9.74 15.33 -2.39
C SER A 461 -8.60 15.39 -3.41
N GLY A 462 -7.40 14.88 -3.07
CA GLY A 462 -6.28 14.85 -3.99
C GLY A 462 -4.94 14.65 -3.32
N ARG A 463 -3.89 15.06 -4.06
CA ARG A 463 -2.52 15.12 -3.53
C ARG A 463 -1.97 16.52 -3.66
N LYS A 464 -1.26 16.98 -2.66
CA LYS A 464 -0.60 18.29 -2.62
C LYS A 464 0.25 18.54 -3.89
N LYS A 465 1.02 17.57 -4.31
CA LYS A 465 1.86 17.62 -5.51
C LYS A 465 1.14 17.47 -6.84
N ASP A 466 -0.12 17.02 -6.82
CA ASP A 466 -0.97 16.87 -8.00
C ASP A 466 -1.97 18.03 -8.16
N LEU A 467 -1.93 19.02 -7.24
CA LEU A 467 -2.62 20.28 -7.42
C LEU A 467 -2.08 20.99 -8.66
N ILE A 468 -2.98 21.52 -9.46
CA ILE A 468 -2.65 22.34 -10.63
C ILE A 468 -2.76 23.79 -10.20
N ILE A 469 -1.64 24.51 -10.18
CA ILE A 469 -1.58 25.91 -9.73
C ILE A 469 -1.78 26.82 -10.93
N ARG A 470 -3.05 27.10 -11.23
CA ARG A 470 -3.44 27.88 -12.41
C ARG A 470 -3.76 29.32 -12.06
N GLY A 471 -2.83 30.22 -12.39
CA GLY A 471 -3.04 31.65 -12.14
C GLY A 471 -3.16 32.01 -10.65
N GLY A 472 -2.59 31.21 -9.76
CA GLY A 472 -2.68 31.38 -8.31
C GLY A 472 -3.83 30.63 -7.65
N GLU A 473 -4.69 29.96 -8.42
CA GLU A 473 -5.76 29.08 -7.91
C GLU A 473 -5.30 27.62 -7.88
N ASN A 474 -5.63 26.92 -6.82
CA ASN A 474 -5.38 25.48 -6.66
C ASN A 474 -6.55 24.70 -7.26
N ILE A 475 -6.29 23.91 -8.31
CA ILE A 475 -7.26 23.04 -8.96
C ILE A 475 -6.97 21.61 -8.60
N SER A 476 -7.94 20.90 -8.02
CA SER A 476 -7.85 19.47 -7.75
C SER A 476 -7.99 18.67 -9.03
N ALA A 477 -6.93 17.98 -9.43
CA ALA A 477 -6.98 17.05 -10.56
C ALA A 477 -8.00 15.92 -10.32
N LYS A 478 -8.10 15.45 -9.06
CA LYS A 478 -9.03 14.38 -8.66
C LYS A 478 -10.49 14.78 -8.83
N GLU A 479 -10.87 16.02 -8.52
CA GLU A 479 -12.24 16.50 -8.69
C GLU A 479 -12.69 16.40 -10.17
N ILE A 480 -11.81 16.73 -11.09
CA ILE A 480 -12.06 16.62 -12.53
C ILE A 480 -12.13 15.14 -12.94
N GLU A 481 -11.20 14.31 -12.46
CA GLU A 481 -11.17 12.87 -12.73
C GLU A 481 -12.43 12.16 -12.25
N ASP A 482 -12.89 12.46 -11.04
CA ASP A 482 -14.09 11.82 -10.45
C ASP A 482 -15.34 12.10 -11.31
N VAL A 483 -15.50 13.32 -11.83
CA VAL A 483 -16.60 13.68 -12.72
C VAL A 483 -16.49 12.95 -14.07
N LEU A 484 -15.29 12.92 -14.65
CA LEU A 484 -15.08 12.28 -15.94
C LEU A 484 -15.23 10.75 -15.86
N HIS A 485 -14.76 10.11 -14.78
CA HIS A 485 -14.94 8.67 -14.55
C HIS A 485 -16.40 8.23 -14.43
N ALA A 486 -17.30 9.11 -14.01
CA ALA A 486 -18.73 8.81 -13.95
C ALA A 486 -19.39 8.70 -15.34
N ASN A 487 -18.74 9.17 -16.41
CA ASN A 487 -19.28 9.17 -17.76
C ASN A 487 -18.94 7.88 -18.53
N ALA A 488 -19.96 7.28 -19.15
CA ALA A 488 -19.81 5.98 -19.84
C ALA A 488 -18.87 6.01 -21.08
N SER A 489 -18.56 7.18 -21.64
CA SER A 489 -17.62 7.32 -22.76
C SER A 489 -16.15 7.29 -22.32
N ILE A 490 -15.89 7.41 -21.02
CA ILE A 490 -14.54 7.44 -20.44
C ILE A 490 -14.24 6.07 -19.83
N GLY A 491 -13.25 5.38 -20.37
CA GLY A 491 -12.72 4.15 -19.78
C GLY A 491 -11.85 4.47 -18.57
N GLU A 492 -10.84 5.32 -18.80
CA GLU A 492 -9.95 5.80 -17.74
C GLU A 492 -9.55 7.26 -18.00
N VAL A 493 -9.18 7.97 -16.93
CA VAL A 493 -8.69 9.35 -17.06
C VAL A 493 -7.63 9.66 -16.01
N ALA A 494 -6.64 10.45 -16.40
CA ALA A 494 -5.68 11.08 -15.51
C ALA A 494 -5.53 12.55 -15.88
N VAL A 495 -5.72 13.44 -14.90
CA VAL A 495 -5.58 14.88 -15.07
C VAL A 495 -4.28 15.34 -14.44
N VAL A 496 -3.51 16.15 -15.18
CA VAL A 496 -2.20 16.64 -14.75
C VAL A 496 -2.01 18.11 -15.10
N ALA A 497 -1.12 18.76 -14.36
CA ALA A 497 -0.60 20.07 -14.72
C ALA A 497 0.19 20.00 -16.03
N MET A 498 0.05 21.01 -16.88
CA MET A 498 0.89 21.25 -18.04
C MET A 498 1.45 22.68 -17.98
N PRO A 499 2.64 22.97 -18.54
CA PRO A 499 3.16 24.33 -18.61
C PRO A 499 2.22 25.28 -19.34
N HIS A 500 1.95 26.46 -18.77
CA HIS A 500 1.14 27.49 -19.41
C HIS A 500 1.82 28.85 -19.34
N SER A 501 2.04 29.50 -20.50
CA SER A 501 2.88 30.70 -20.65
C SER A 501 2.43 31.90 -19.82
N ARG A 502 1.13 32.04 -19.53
CA ARG A 502 0.53 33.17 -18.82
C ARG A 502 0.12 32.82 -17.39
N LEU A 503 -0.33 31.59 -17.15
CA LEU A 503 -0.96 31.18 -15.90
C LEU A 503 -0.05 30.31 -15.02
N GLY A 504 1.18 30.06 -15.46
CA GLY A 504 2.10 29.11 -14.84
C GLY A 504 1.75 27.67 -15.25
N GLU A 505 0.60 27.18 -14.82
CA GLU A 505 0.10 25.87 -15.19
C GLU A 505 -1.28 25.94 -15.86
N GLY A 506 -1.58 24.95 -16.69
CA GLY A 506 -2.86 24.66 -17.30
C GLY A 506 -3.29 23.23 -17.03
N VAL A 507 -4.50 22.88 -17.37
CA VAL A 507 -5.09 21.56 -17.11
C VAL A 507 -4.99 20.69 -18.38
N CYS A 508 -4.36 19.51 -18.27
CA CYS A 508 -4.32 18.50 -19.33
C CYS A 508 -4.99 17.20 -18.86
N ALA A 509 -5.92 16.67 -19.67
CA ALA A 509 -6.53 15.36 -19.43
C ALA A 509 -5.93 14.31 -20.38
N PHE A 510 -5.42 13.21 -19.82
CA PHE A 510 -5.12 11.98 -20.56
C PHE A 510 -6.28 11.02 -20.38
N VAL A 511 -6.85 10.55 -21.49
CA VAL A 511 -8.09 9.75 -21.48
C VAL A 511 -7.89 8.47 -22.27
N VAL A 512 -8.27 7.33 -21.67
CA VAL A 512 -8.54 6.08 -22.38
C VAL A 512 -10.05 6.05 -22.67
N ALA A 513 -10.43 6.13 -23.93
CA ALA A 513 -11.85 6.11 -24.31
C ALA A 513 -12.46 4.72 -24.05
N ALA A 514 -13.72 4.67 -23.67
CA ALA A 514 -14.48 3.43 -23.62
C ALA A 514 -14.60 2.82 -25.03
N GLN A 515 -14.80 1.50 -25.13
CA GLN A 515 -14.85 0.80 -26.41
C GLN A 515 -15.91 1.41 -27.36
N GLY A 516 -15.47 1.88 -28.52
CA GLY A 516 -16.32 2.51 -29.53
C GLY A 516 -16.71 3.96 -29.26
N ALA A 517 -16.24 4.56 -28.16
CA ALA A 517 -16.51 5.95 -27.85
C ALA A 517 -15.48 6.89 -28.50
N VAL A 518 -15.95 8.08 -28.91
CA VAL A 518 -15.08 9.17 -29.38
C VAL A 518 -15.09 10.26 -28.32
N VAL A 519 -13.92 10.58 -27.78
CA VAL A 519 -13.75 11.61 -26.77
C VAL A 519 -13.04 12.82 -27.39
N THR A 520 -13.63 14.00 -27.19
CA THR A 520 -13.09 15.28 -27.67
C THR A 520 -13.03 16.28 -26.54
N LEU A 521 -12.25 17.35 -26.71
CA LEU A 521 -12.19 18.43 -25.72
C LEU A 521 -13.58 19.05 -25.46
N GLY A 522 -14.40 19.17 -26.50
CA GLY A 522 -15.76 19.64 -26.39
C GLY A 522 -16.68 18.71 -25.60
N SER A 523 -16.56 17.37 -25.77
CA SER A 523 -17.31 16.41 -24.97
C SER A 523 -16.88 16.41 -23.49
N ILE A 524 -15.59 16.55 -23.21
CA ILE A 524 -15.07 16.73 -21.85
C ILE A 524 -15.65 17.98 -21.20
N ALA A 525 -15.61 19.14 -21.91
CA ALA A 525 -16.15 20.38 -21.41
C ALA A 525 -17.66 20.28 -21.11
N ALA A 526 -18.43 19.61 -21.98
CA ALA A 526 -19.87 19.40 -21.77
C ALA A 526 -20.17 18.52 -20.54
N ILE A 527 -19.36 17.48 -20.28
CA ILE A 527 -19.48 16.61 -19.09
C ILE A 527 -19.24 17.44 -17.82
N LEU A 528 -18.20 18.26 -17.80
CA LEU A 528 -17.83 19.09 -16.64
C LEU A 528 -18.84 20.22 -16.41
N ASP A 529 -19.37 20.81 -17.47
CA ASP A 529 -20.43 21.82 -17.41
C ASP A 529 -21.72 21.25 -16.81
N ALA A 530 -22.14 20.08 -17.29
CA ALA A 530 -23.31 19.37 -16.74
C ALA A 530 -23.18 19.00 -15.28
N ALA A 531 -21.94 18.78 -14.78
CA ALA A 531 -21.63 18.54 -13.38
C ALA A 531 -21.49 19.83 -12.56
N GLY A 532 -21.60 21.01 -13.18
CA GLY A 532 -21.51 22.30 -12.50
C GLY A 532 -20.11 22.74 -12.11
N LEU A 533 -19.06 22.18 -12.71
CA LEU A 533 -17.69 22.60 -12.43
C LEU A 533 -17.41 23.99 -13.03
N ALA A 534 -16.62 24.79 -12.31
CA ALA A 534 -16.17 26.09 -12.78
C ALA A 534 -15.26 25.96 -14.02
N ARG A 535 -15.42 26.84 -14.99
CA ARG A 535 -14.72 26.78 -16.29
C ARG A 535 -13.18 26.78 -16.19
N GLN A 536 -12.62 27.39 -15.16
CA GLN A 536 -11.16 27.36 -14.92
C GLN A 536 -10.59 25.96 -14.65
N LYS A 537 -11.45 25.00 -14.27
CA LYS A 537 -11.10 23.58 -14.05
C LYS A 537 -11.15 22.74 -15.32
N TYR A 538 -11.65 23.31 -16.44
CA TYR A 538 -11.77 22.54 -17.68
C TYR A 538 -10.39 22.30 -18.29
N PRO A 539 -10.10 21.06 -18.74
CA PRO A 539 -8.90 20.79 -19.49
C PRO A 539 -8.79 21.68 -20.74
N GLU A 540 -7.62 22.29 -20.90
CA GLU A 540 -7.25 23.08 -22.07
C GLU A 540 -6.62 22.19 -23.15
N ARG A 541 -6.20 20.96 -22.74
CA ARG A 541 -5.62 19.95 -23.61
C ARG A 541 -6.17 18.57 -23.27
N LEU A 542 -6.42 17.78 -24.32
CA LEU A 542 -6.85 16.39 -24.26
C LEU A 542 -5.88 15.51 -25.03
N GLU A 543 -5.33 14.49 -24.38
CA GLU A 543 -4.54 13.44 -24.98
C GLU A 543 -5.32 12.12 -24.87
N VAL A 544 -5.82 11.61 -26.00
CA VAL A 544 -6.46 10.28 -26.04
C VAL A 544 -5.35 9.23 -26.21
N VAL A 545 -5.27 8.31 -25.26
CA VAL A 545 -4.22 7.30 -25.18
C VAL A 545 -4.81 5.89 -25.11
N LEU A 546 -4.02 4.88 -25.46
CA LEU A 546 -4.44 3.48 -25.38
C LEU A 546 -4.39 2.94 -23.95
N ASP A 547 -3.45 3.45 -23.14
CA ASP A 547 -3.23 3.03 -21.76
C ASP A 547 -2.54 4.15 -20.96
N LEU A 548 -2.70 4.13 -19.64
CA LEU A 548 -2.04 5.06 -18.71
C LEU A 548 -0.84 4.37 -18.04
N PRO A 549 0.31 5.06 -17.87
CA PRO A 549 1.46 4.49 -17.19
C PRO A 549 1.13 4.22 -15.72
N ARG A 550 1.51 3.02 -15.22
CA ARG A 550 1.16 2.57 -13.87
C ARG A 550 2.37 2.10 -13.09
N THR A 551 2.27 2.23 -11.78
CA THR A 551 3.18 1.57 -10.84
C THR A 551 2.87 0.06 -10.77
N ALA A 552 3.75 -0.70 -10.13
CA ALA A 552 3.56 -2.12 -9.84
C ALA A 552 2.27 -2.44 -9.07
N SER A 553 1.79 -1.50 -8.25
CA SER A 553 0.54 -1.60 -7.50
C SER A 553 -0.71 -1.16 -8.30
N GLY A 554 -0.55 -0.83 -9.58
CA GLY A 554 -1.65 -0.40 -10.47
C GLY A 554 -1.98 1.10 -10.39
N LYS A 555 -1.25 1.91 -9.63
CA LYS A 555 -1.47 3.36 -9.51
C LYS A 555 -0.95 4.09 -10.76
N VAL A 556 -1.74 5.04 -11.29
CA VAL A 556 -1.30 5.88 -12.42
C VAL A 556 -0.10 6.75 -12.02
N GLN A 557 0.94 6.72 -12.86
CA GLN A 557 2.16 7.52 -12.68
C GLN A 557 2.00 8.90 -13.32
N LYS A 558 1.32 9.81 -12.62
CA LYS A 558 1.06 11.19 -13.10
C LYS A 558 2.34 11.99 -13.37
N ASN A 559 3.44 11.69 -12.69
CA ASN A 559 4.74 12.30 -12.97
C ASN A 559 5.19 12.04 -14.43
N LEU A 560 5.07 10.81 -14.91
CA LEU A 560 5.42 10.47 -16.31
C LEU A 560 4.49 11.18 -17.32
N LEU A 561 3.24 11.39 -16.96
CA LEU A 561 2.30 12.14 -17.80
C LEU A 561 2.63 13.63 -17.82
N ARG A 562 3.02 14.22 -16.68
CA ARG A 562 3.52 15.61 -16.62
C ARG A 562 4.77 15.80 -17.47
N ASP A 563 5.75 14.92 -17.34
CA ASP A 563 6.99 14.96 -18.11
C ASP A 563 6.69 14.83 -19.62
N ARG A 564 5.82 13.88 -19.99
CA ARG A 564 5.40 13.68 -21.37
C ARG A 564 4.76 14.91 -21.97
N ILE A 565 3.78 15.54 -21.27
CA ILE A 565 3.10 16.72 -21.82
C ILE A 565 4.05 17.94 -21.87
N ALA A 566 4.96 18.10 -20.92
CA ALA A 566 5.95 19.16 -20.94
C ALA A 566 6.91 19.04 -22.14
N LEU A 567 7.34 17.83 -22.47
CA LEU A 567 8.16 17.55 -23.66
C LEU A 567 7.39 17.85 -24.95
N MET A 568 6.16 17.35 -25.09
CA MET A 568 5.31 17.60 -26.26
C MET A 568 5.12 19.08 -26.53
N MET A 569 4.83 19.87 -25.49
CA MET A 569 4.64 21.31 -25.59
C MET A 569 5.93 22.06 -25.97
N LYS A 570 7.09 21.57 -25.49
CA LYS A 570 8.40 22.12 -25.86
C LYS A 570 8.71 21.88 -27.34
N ASP A 571 8.43 20.69 -27.85
CA ASP A 571 8.64 20.33 -29.25
C ASP A 571 7.69 21.13 -30.17
N GLU A 572 6.42 21.27 -29.82
CA GLU A 572 5.45 22.12 -30.53
C GLU A 572 5.87 23.59 -30.55
N GLY A 573 6.39 24.10 -29.42
CA GLY A 573 6.92 25.44 -29.30
C GLY A 573 8.15 25.67 -30.19
N THR A 574 9.00 24.64 -30.32
CA THR A 574 10.19 24.67 -31.17
C THR A 574 9.82 24.63 -32.66
N LEU A 575 8.88 23.76 -33.04
CA LEU A 575 8.32 23.68 -34.40
C LEU A 575 7.63 24.99 -34.80
N ASN A 576 6.81 25.58 -33.94
CA ASN A 576 6.17 26.87 -34.19
C ASN A 576 7.15 28.03 -34.34
N LYS A 577 8.26 28.05 -33.60
CA LYS A 577 9.33 29.05 -33.76
C LYS A 577 10.08 28.84 -35.10
N ALA A 578 10.41 27.61 -35.43
CA ALA A 578 11.05 27.29 -36.71
C ALA A 578 10.14 27.64 -37.90
N PHE A 579 8.82 27.35 -37.81
CA PHE A 579 7.85 27.70 -38.83
C PHE A 579 7.72 29.23 -38.98
N LYS A 580 7.61 29.99 -37.89
CA LYS A 580 7.57 31.45 -37.93
C LYS A 580 8.85 32.06 -38.46
N SER A 581 10.02 31.51 -38.19
CA SER A 581 11.29 31.98 -38.73
C SER A 581 11.46 31.65 -40.22
N ALA A 582 10.90 30.53 -40.69
CA ALA A 582 10.94 30.15 -42.10
C ALA A 582 9.97 30.97 -43.00
N PHE A 583 8.92 31.53 -42.41
CA PHE A 583 7.92 32.35 -43.11
C PHE A 583 7.94 33.84 -42.75
N SER A 584 8.95 34.34 -42.02
CA SER A 584 9.15 35.78 -41.82
C SER A 584 9.75 36.36 -43.09
N ILE A 585 8.95 37.07 -43.87
CA ILE A 585 9.37 37.91 -45.00
C ILE A 585 10.23 39.04 -44.42
N PRO A 586 11.45 39.29 -44.94
CA PRO A 586 12.24 40.47 -44.52
C PRO A 586 11.44 41.74 -44.85
N SER A 587 11.15 42.56 -43.84
CA SER A 587 10.64 43.92 -44.09
C SER A 587 11.70 44.68 -44.84
N GLU A 588 11.48 44.98 -46.13
CA GLU A 588 12.26 45.97 -46.86
C GLU A 588 12.24 47.31 -46.10
N LYS A 589 13.41 47.77 -45.75
CA LYS A 589 13.60 49.12 -45.26
C LYS A 589 13.50 50.05 -46.46
N THR A 590 12.48 50.89 -46.50
CA THR A 590 12.45 52.17 -47.20
C THR A 590 12.82 53.27 -46.23
#